data_74143575cbf014c137023840a564e46d
#
_entry.id   74143575cbf014c137023840a564e46d
#
_cell.length_a   1.000
_cell.length_b   1.000
_cell.length_c   1.000
_cell.angle_alpha   90.00
_cell.angle_beta   90.00
_cell.angle_gamma   90.00
#
_symmetry.space_group_name_H-M   'P 1'
#
loop_
_entity.id
_entity.type
_entity.pdbx_description
1 polymer ?
#
loop_
_entity_poly.entity_id
_entity_poly.type
_entity_poly.pdbx_seq_one_letter_code
_entity_poly.pdbx_strand_id
1 'polypeptide(L)'
;MNSPNAILHELLNLAEIMLTNGAEVSRVEETLNRMGHAYGATQMNVFAITSSIVVTMVFEEGEEYTQTRRITTPVGTDFFKLEQANALSRR
;
A
#
# COMPACT_ATOMS: atom_id res chain seq x y z
N MET A 1 -11.76 -19.79 -2.30
CA MET A 1 -12.12 -18.39 -2.48
C MET A 1 -11.62 -17.56 -1.31
N ASN A 2 -11.06 -16.43 -1.59
CA ASN A 2 -10.49 -15.61 -0.54
C ASN A 2 -11.54 -14.74 0.11
N SER A 3 -11.44 -14.60 1.43
CA SER A 3 -12.31 -13.67 2.13
C SER A 3 -11.91 -12.25 1.77
N PRO A 4 -12.81 -11.28 1.95
CA PRO A 4 -12.46 -9.88 1.68
C PRO A 4 -11.25 -9.42 2.47
N ASN A 5 -11.12 -9.84 3.73
CA ASN A 5 -9.97 -9.44 4.52
C ASN A 5 -8.68 -10.06 3.99
N ALA A 6 -8.75 -11.28 3.48
CA ALA A 6 -7.58 -11.90 2.87
C ALA A 6 -7.18 -11.15 1.61
N ILE A 7 -8.17 -10.75 0.81
CA ILE A 7 -7.90 -9.98 -0.39
C ILE A 7 -7.25 -8.65 -0.03
N LEU A 8 -7.78 -7.97 0.97
CA LEU A 8 -7.20 -6.70 1.41
C LEU A 8 -5.76 -6.88 1.85
N HIS A 9 -5.49 -7.97 2.56
CA HIS A 9 -4.13 -8.24 3.01
C HIS A 9 -3.19 -8.37 1.83
N GLU A 10 -3.63 -9.10 0.80
CA GLU A 10 -2.80 -9.27 -0.40
C GLU A 10 -2.61 -7.97 -1.14
N LEU A 11 -3.66 -7.17 -1.25
CA LEU A 11 -3.54 -5.87 -1.90
C LEU A 11 -2.57 -4.98 -1.16
N LEU A 12 -2.62 -5.00 0.16
CA LEU A 12 -1.71 -4.19 0.95
C LEU A 12 -0.27 -4.70 0.84
N ASN A 13 -0.09 -6.01 0.73
CA ASN A 13 1.24 -6.56 0.49
C ASN A 13 1.80 -6.03 -0.82
N LEU A 14 0.98 -6.04 -1.86
CA LEU A 14 1.41 -5.53 -3.15
C LEU A 14 1.74 -4.05 -3.07
N ALA A 15 0.87 -3.29 -2.42
CA ALA A 15 1.09 -1.86 -2.29
C ALA A 15 2.39 -1.56 -1.56
N GLU A 16 2.67 -2.32 -0.52
CA GLU A 16 3.91 -2.11 0.23
C GLU A 16 5.11 -2.39 -0.66
N ILE A 17 5.05 -3.47 -1.42
CA ILE A 17 6.14 -3.80 -2.34
C ILE A 17 6.34 -2.67 -3.35
N MET A 18 5.24 -2.18 -3.92
CA MET A 18 5.33 -1.11 -4.90
C MET A 18 5.95 0.15 -4.30
N LEU A 19 5.46 0.55 -3.14
CA LEU A 19 5.94 1.78 -2.52
C LEU A 19 7.40 1.67 -2.10
N THR A 20 7.80 0.53 -1.55
CA THR A 20 9.18 0.37 -1.12
C THR A 20 10.12 0.25 -2.31
N ASN A 21 9.59 0.01 -3.50
CA ASN A 21 10.39 0.00 -4.72
C ASN A 21 10.26 1.27 -5.53
N GLY A 22 9.70 2.31 -4.95
CA GLY A 22 9.71 3.62 -5.57
C GLY A 22 8.55 3.95 -6.47
N ALA A 23 7.49 3.16 -6.43
CA ALA A 23 6.32 3.46 -7.26
C ALA A 23 5.65 4.74 -6.76
N GLU A 24 5.08 5.48 -7.69
CA GLU A 24 4.33 6.67 -7.35
C GLU A 24 3.04 6.29 -6.63
N VAL A 25 2.65 7.14 -5.68
CA VAL A 25 1.44 6.89 -4.89
C VAL A 25 0.23 6.74 -5.79
N SER A 26 0.09 7.60 -6.81
CA SER A 26 -1.05 7.53 -7.71
C SER A 26 -1.10 6.20 -8.44
N ARG A 27 0.05 5.65 -8.78
CA ARG A 27 0.12 4.37 -9.47
C ARG A 27 -0.31 3.24 -8.55
N VAL A 28 0.08 3.32 -7.29
CA VAL A 28 -0.33 2.33 -6.31
C VAL A 28 -1.86 2.37 -6.15
N GLU A 29 -2.41 3.56 -6.01
CA GLU A 29 -3.86 3.71 -5.85
C GLU A 29 -4.60 3.15 -7.04
N GLU A 30 -4.12 3.45 -8.24
CA GLU A 30 -4.76 2.97 -9.45
C GLU A 30 -4.71 1.45 -9.53
N THR A 31 -3.57 0.87 -9.20
CA THR A 31 -3.41 -0.58 -9.24
C THR A 31 -4.36 -1.27 -8.28
N LEU A 32 -4.40 -0.78 -7.04
CA LEU A 32 -5.27 -1.39 -6.04
C LEU A 32 -6.74 -1.22 -6.38
N ASN A 33 -7.09 -0.07 -6.93
CA ASN A 33 -8.46 0.18 -7.35
C ASN A 33 -8.88 -0.83 -8.41
N ARG A 34 -8.04 -1.03 -9.41
CA ARG A 34 -8.32 -1.96 -10.48
C ARG A 34 -8.42 -3.39 -9.97
N MET A 35 -7.49 -3.77 -9.13
CA MET A 35 -7.47 -5.15 -8.62
C MET A 35 -8.65 -5.42 -7.70
N GLY A 36 -9.01 -4.45 -6.87
CA GLY A 36 -10.15 -4.62 -5.98
C GLY A 36 -11.42 -4.86 -6.76
N HIS A 37 -11.62 -4.11 -7.83
CA HIS A 37 -12.79 -4.32 -8.67
C HIS A 37 -12.75 -5.70 -9.34
N ALA A 38 -11.57 -6.16 -9.72
CA ALA A 38 -11.44 -7.48 -10.32
C ALA A 38 -11.82 -8.58 -9.34
N TYR A 39 -11.66 -8.32 -8.03
CA TYR A 39 -12.06 -9.29 -7.02
C TYR A 39 -13.53 -9.15 -6.61
N GLY A 40 -14.26 -8.27 -7.25
CA GLY A 40 -15.70 -8.16 -7.03
C GLY A 40 -16.15 -6.96 -6.22
N ALA A 41 -15.24 -6.10 -5.82
CA ALA A 41 -15.65 -4.89 -5.10
C ALA A 41 -16.42 -3.98 -6.06
N THR A 42 -17.51 -3.42 -5.57
CA THR A 42 -18.27 -2.45 -6.35
C THR A 42 -17.70 -1.06 -6.19
N GLN A 43 -16.98 -0.84 -5.09
CA GLN A 43 -16.39 0.45 -4.82
C GLN A 43 -15.08 0.24 -4.08
N MET A 44 -14.07 0.99 -4.45
CA MET A 44 -12.78 0.94 -3.80
C MET A 44 -12.41 2.33 -3.34
N ASN A 45 -11.94 2.43 -2.11
CA ASN A 45 -11.37 3.67 -1.61
C ASN A 45 -9.95 3.36 -1.17
N VAL A 46 -9.00 3.96 -1.84
CA VAL A 46 -7.58 3.74 -1.55
C VAL A 46 -6.97 5.09 -1.22
N PHE A 47 -6.38 5.17 -0.05
CA PHE A 47 -5.66 6.35 0.36
C PHE A 47 -4.24 5.93 0.70
N ALA A 48 -3.29 6.46 -0.03
CA ALA A 48 -1.90 6.04 0.15
C ALA A 48 -1.01 7.27 0.25
N ILE A 49 -0.11 7.20 1.21
CA ILE A 49 1.01 8.12 1.29
C ILE A 49 2.25 7.23 1.43
N THR A 50 3.42 7.84 1.46
CA THR A 50 4.64 7.04 1.45
C THR A 50 4.82 6.20 2.70
N SER A 51 4.11 6.52 3.77
CA SER A 51 4.29 5.81 5.05
C SER A 51 3.07 5.03 5.49
N SER A 52 1.96 5.11 4.75
CA SER A 52 0.74 4.43 5.21
C SER A 52 -0.23 4.26 4.06
N ILE A 53 -0.97 3.16 4.09
CA ILE A 53 -1.98 2.87 3.09
C ILE A 53 -3.25 2.44 3.80
N VAL A 54 -4.37 3.02 3.39
CA VAL A 54 -5.69 2.62 3.89
C VAL A 54 -6.51 2.20 2.68
N VAL A 55 -7.06 1.00 2.74
CA VAL A 55 -7.86 0.47 1.64
C VAL A 55 -9.20 0.03 2.18
N THR A 56 -10.27 0.49 1.57
CA THR A 56 -11.62 0.06 1.88
C THR A 56 -12.22 -0.56 0.63
N MET A 57 -12.77 -1.76 0.79
CA MET A 57 -13.49 -2.44 -0.26
C MET A 57 -14.96 -2.49 0.11
N VAL A 58 -15.81 -2.11 -0.82
CA VAL A 58 -17.25 -2.16 -0.63
C VAL A 58 -17.83 -3.14 -1.64
N PHE A 59 -18.67 -4.04 -1.16
CA PHE A 59 -19.28 -5.05 -2.02
C PHE A 59 -20.74 -4.72 -2.25
N GLU A 60 -21.35 -5.48 -3.16
CA GLU A 60 -22.67 -5.16 -3.69
C GLU A 60 -23.73 -5.06 -2.60
N GLU A 61 -23.58 -5.83 -1.55
CA GLU A 61 -24.57 -5.84 -0.48
C GLU A 61 -24.31 -4.76 0.57
N GLY A 62 -23.39 -3.87 0.28
CA GLY A 62 -23.08 -2.78 1.21
C GLY A 62 -22.06 -3.14 2.27
N GLU A 63 -21.49 -4.32 2.21
CA GLU A 63 -20.46 -4.72 3.15
C GLU A 63 -19.19 -3.95 2.89
N GLU A 64 -18.59 -3.45 3.95
CA GLU A 64 -17.34 -2.70 3.86
C GLU A 64 -16.26 -3.40 4.64
N TYR A 65 -15.08 -3.43 4.08
CA TYR A 65 -13.91 -3.99 4.75
C TYR A 65 -12.76 -3.01 4.58
N THR A 66 -12.13 -2.67 5.67
CA THR A 66 -11.04 -1.69 5.69
C THR A 66 -9.84 -2.27 6.39
N GLN A 67 -8.69 -2.08 5.80
CA GLN A 67 -7.43 -2.40 6.46
C GLN A 67 -6.44 -1.29 6.22
N THR A 68 -5.56 -1.11 7.18
CA THR A 68 -4.50 -0.12 7.10
C THR A 68 -3.17 -0.84 7.16
N ARG A 69 -2.23 -0.38 6.36
CA ARG A 69 -0.87 -0.90 6.42
C ARG A 69 0.09 0.25 6.63
N ARG A 70 0.84 0.17 7.69
CA ARG A 70 1.88 1.15 7.92
C ARG A 70 3.16 0.66 7.25
N ILE A 71 3.79 1.55 6.51
CA ILE A 71 5.02 1.20 5.81
C ILE A 71 6.18 1.52 6.73
N THR A 72 6.73 0.50 7.32
CA THR A 72 7.83 0.68 8.27
C THR A 72 9.20 0.50 7.64
N THR A 73 9.21 -0.01 6.40
CA THR A 73 10.44 -0.12 5.65
C THR A 73 10.33 0.83 4.47
N PRO A 74 10.58 2.11 4.69
CA PRO A 74 10.32 3.11 3.67
C PRO A 74 11.24 2.95 2.48
N VAL A 75 10.77 3.50 1.37
CA VAL A 75 11.62 3.68 0.21
C VAL A 75 12.86 4.44 0.68
N GLY A 76 14.01 3.95 0.33
CA GLY A 76 15.21 4.63 0.72
C GLY A 76 15.83 4.13 1.99
N THR A 77 15.46 2.93 2.40
CA THR A 77 16.15 2.31 3.52
C THR A 77 17.64 2.31 3.24
N ASP A 78 18.01 1.95 2.02
CA ASP A 78 19.40 1.99 1.62
C ASP A 78 19.92 3.41 1.57
N PHE A 79 19.08 4.31 1.11
CA PHE A 79 19.43 5.72 1.09
C PHE A 79 19.66 6.23 2.52
N PHE A 80 18.82 5.81 3.43
CA PHE A 80 18.96 6.21 4.82
C PHE A 80 20.28 5.73 5.39
N LYS A 81 20.64 4.50 5.12
CA LYS A 81 21.91 3.97 5.57
C LYS A 81 23.07 4.75 4.98
N LEU A 82 22.98 5.04 3.70
CA LEU A 82 24.01 5.81 3.02
C LEU A 82 24.12 7.20 3.63
N GLU A 83 22.99 7.80 3.89
CA GLU A 83 22.99 9.13 4.48
C GLU A 83 23.58 9.12 5.88
N GLN A 84 23.27 8.10 6.65
CA GLN A 84 23.86 7.96 7.97
C GLN A 84 25.38 7.86 7.89
N ALA A 85 25.85 7.05 6.96
CA ALA A 85 27.28 6.90 6.78
C ALA A 85 27.91 8.22 6.40
N ASN A 86 27.28 8.94 5.49
CA ASN A 86 27.77 10.24 5.08
C ASN A 86 27.76 11.23 6.24
N ALA A 87 26.69 11.21 7.00
CA ALA A 87 26.57 12.12 8.14
C ALA A 87 27.68 11.84 9.15
N LEU A 88 27.94 10.58 9.40
CA LEU A 88 28.99 10.22 10.34
C LEU A 88 30.35 10.68 9.85
N SER A 89 30.58 10.58 8.56
CA SER A 89 31.87 10.97 8.03
C SER A 89 32.01 12.48 7.93
N ARG A 90 30.91 13.19 7.84
CA ARG A 90 30.93 14.63 7.71
C ARG A 90 30.87 15.35 9.03
N ARG A 91 30.43 14.69 10.02
CA ARG A 91 30.23 15.33 11.32
C ARG A 91 31.39 15.12 12.21
#